data_5a562b45e29bd482d49a3cc8888ea81b
#
_entry.id   5a562b45e29bd482d49a3cc8888ea81b
#
_cell.length_a   1.000
_cell.length_b   1.000
_cell.length_c   1.000
_cell.angle_alpha   90.00
_cell.angle_beta   90.00
_cell.angle_gamma   90.00
#
_symmetry.space_group_name_H-M   'P 1'
#
loop_
_entity.id
_entity.type
_entity.pdbx_description
1 polymer ?
#
loop_
_entity_poly.entity_id
_entity_poly.type
_entity_poly.pdbx_seq_one_letter_code
_entity_poly.pdbx_strand_id
1 'polypeptide(L)'
;MDERQRFSDHFFIAAAIVVAAYVIIYGVIGQGPLSHCVYDSYTRQAAAWWQGSLSLPENVTWLELATYRGEYFVSFPPFPSVAQFLLYPIFGMNTPDNLVNSLFGLGSFVLVYRFLYRRGYGGFSASVFALLMTLGTNLFYISATGWVWFSAQTQGFFFSVLAVYLIYSKKKTAWYFSFLSLGIAFACRPFQLAYVPLMVYLLYKNLGSEKGLIRTLLGCVKYTLPLLFIGVLTAAYNYARFGNIFEFGHNYLPEFIESEQFSFSYVPGNFLEVLKLPGSEDLFWPRFNGTLFFLVNPVFVALAISIFRGFREKESVYFLCFIVHFVLLLSHRTMGGWQFGCRYLVDLIPFMLVVFEGDGAYKRSVAGREAVLPSLLAVTGIAINIWGAVWYYTQPMI
;
A
#
# COMPACT_ATOMS: atom_id res chain seq x y z
N MET A 1 6.04 33.07 5.05
CA MET A 1 5.46 31.74 4.84
C MET A 1 6.27 31.10 3.72
N ASP A 2 6.97 30.02 4.01
CA ASP A 2 7.87 29.34 3.04
C ASP A 2 7.04 28.96 1.79
N GLU A 3 7.46 29.39 0.59
CA GLU A 3 6.76 29.10 -0.69
C GLU A 3 6.45 27.61 -0.86
N ARG A 4 7.29 26.73 -0.26
CA ARG A 4 7.09 25.28 -0.28
C ARG A 4 5.99 24.78 0.67
N GLN A 5 5.31 25.67 1.38
CA GLN A 5 4.10 25.31 2.12
C GLN A 5 2.83 25.34 1.24
N ARG A 6 2.86 26.02 0.10
CA ARG A 6 1.76 26.06 -0.88
C ARG A 6 1.89 24.92 -1.89
N PHE A 7 0.79 24.52 -2.49
CA PHE A 7 0.79 23.63 -3.66
C PHE A 7 1.17 24.43 -4.91
N SER A 8 1.94 23.80 -5.82
CA SER A 8 2.24 24.41 -7.12
C SER A 8 1.08 24.23 -8.11
N ASP A 9 1.05 25.01 -9.19
CA ASP A 9 0.06 24.86 -10.25
C ASP A 9 0.10 23.45 -10.88
N HIS A 10 1.29 22.87 -11.00
CA HIS A 10 1.46 21.49 -11.48
C HIS A 10 0.77 20.45 -10.61
N PHE A 11 0.66 20.71 -9.29
CA PHE A 11 -0.10 19.84 -8.39
C PHE A 11 -1.58 19.80 -8.78
N PHE A 12 -2.18 20.95 -9.02
CA PHE A 12 -3.62 21.02 -9.34
C PHE A 12 -3.92 20.34 -10.69
N ILE A 13 -3.03 20.48 -11.68
CA ILE A 13 -3.14 19.75 -12.95
C ILE A 13 -3.05 18.24 -12.70
N ALA A 14 -2.06 17.78 -11.95
CA ALA A 14 -1.89 16.37 -11.63
C ALA A 14 -3.07 15.80 -10.81
N ALA A 15 -3.58 16.57 -9.84
CA ALA A 15 -4.75 16.19 -9.07
C ALA A 15 -6.00 16.07 -9.96
N ALA A 16 -6.20 16.98 -10.91
CA ALA A 16 -7.27 16.89 -11.89
C ALA A 16 -7.17 15.62 -12.75
N ILE A 17 -5.95 15.22 -13.16
CA ILE A 17 -5.70 13.96 -13.88
C ILE A 17 -6.12 12.76 -13.03
N VAL A 18 -5.74 12.73 -11.74
CA VAL A 18 -6.12 11.63 -10.81
C VAL A 18 -7.64 11.57 -10.65
N VAL A 19 -8.29 12.70 -10.41
CA VAL A 19 -9.76 12.75 -10.27
C VAL A 19 -10.44 12.30 -11.56
N ALA A 20 -9.97 12.75 -12.74
CA ALA A 20 -10.51 12.33 -14.01
C ALA A 20 -10.37 10.82 -14.23
N ALA A 21 -9.25 10.22 -13.83
CA ALA A 21 -9.04 8.77 -13.90
C ALA A 21 -10.05 8.00 -13.01
N TYR A 22 -10.32 8.48 -11.78
CA TYR A 22 -11.36 7.89 -10.95
C TYR A 22 -12.77 8.05 -11.54
N VAL A 23 -13.09 9.20 -12.11
CA VAL A 23 -14.38 9.41 -12.79
C VAL A 23 -14.55 8.44 -13.96
N ILE A 24 -13.51 8.24 -14.76
CA ILE A 24 -13.52 7.29 -15.89
C ILE A 24 -13.76 5.86 -15.38
N ILE A 25 -13.00 5.42 -14.37
CA ILE A 25 -13.12 4.04 -13.87
C ILE A 25 -14.46 3.79 -13.19
N TYR A 26 -15.04 4.75 -12.48
CA TYR A 26 -16.39 4.65 -11.93
C TYR A 26 -17.45 4.55 -13.02
N GLY A 27 -17.27 5.27 -14.13
CA GLY A 27 -18.11 5.13 -15.32
C GLY A 27 -18.03 3.72 -15.93
N VAL A 28 -16.86 3.12 -15.96
CA VAL A 28 -16.62 1.74 -16.45
C VAL A 28 -17.23 0.69 -15.52
N ILE A 29 -17.06 0.85 -14.20
CA ILE A 29 -17.63 -0.08 -13.20
C ILE A 29 -19.16 0.00 -13.17
N GLY A 30 -19.74 1.11 -13.62
CA GLY A 30 -21.19 1.36 -13.51
C GLY A 30 -21.65 1.63 -12.08
N GLN A 31 -20.72 1.94 -11.18
CA GLN A 31 -20.98 2.25 -9.78
C GLN A 31 -20.31 3.58 -9.42
N GLY A 32 -20.99 4.43 -8.66
CA GLY A 32 -20.41 5.69 -8.20
C GLY A 32 -19.50 5.52 -6.98
N PRO A 33 -18.78 6.58 -6.60
CA PRO A 33 -17.94 6.55 -5.40
C PRO A 33 -18.75 6.29 -4.11
N LEU A 34 -20.01 6.71 -4.07
CA LEU A 34 -20.88 6.51 -2.91
C LEU A 34 -21.53 5.12 -2.87
N SER A 35 -21.28 4.27 -3.84
CA SER A 35 -21.83 2.93 -3.86
C SER A 35 -21.13 2.04 -2.85
N HIS A 36 -21.90 1.15 -2.26
CA HIS A 36 -21.41 0.04 -1.45
C HIS A 36 -20.89 -1.09 -2.35
N CYS A 37 -19.87 -1.80 -1.89
CA CYS A 37 -19.28 -2.91 -2.66
C CYS A 37 -19.80 -4.29 -2.21
N VAL A 38 -19.75 -5.28 -3.11
CA VAL A 38 -20.23 -6.65 -2.83
C VAL A 38 -19.29 -7.42 -1.91
N TYR A 39 -17.95 -7.18 -2.03
CA TYR A 39 -16.94 -7.83 -1.19
C TYR A 39 -16.68 -7.01 0.08
N ASP A 40 -17.73 -6.84 0.87
CA ASP A 40 -17.92 -5.90 1.97
C ASP A 40 -17.48 -6.42 3.35
N SER A 41 -16.55 -7.38 3.40
CA SER A 41 -16.14 -8.03 4.67
C SER A 41 -15.80 -7.03 5.78
N TYR A 42 -15.17 -5.90 5.46
CA TYR A 42 -14.82 -4.88 6.46
C TYR A 42 -16.04 -4.12 6.98
N THR A 43 -17.06 -3.87 6.16
CA THR A 43 -18.32 -3.26 6.62
C THR A 43 -19.09 -4.23 7.51
N ARG A 44 -19.14 -5.54 7.17
CA ARG A 44 -19.75 -6.57 8.03
C ARG A 44 -19.02 -6.75 9.34
N GLN A 45 -17.69 -6.70 9.33
CA GLN A 45 -16.88 -6.72 10.55
C GLN A 45 -17.18 -5.49 11.43
N ALA A 46 -17.28 -4.31 10.83
CA ALA A 46 -17.67 -3.08 11.55
C ALA A 46 -19.07 -3.19 12.16
N ALA A 47 -20.04 -3.75 11.43
CA ALA A 47 -21.40 -4.02 11.93
C ALA A 47 -21.39 -4.97 13.14
N ALA A 48 -20.61 -6.06 13.05
CA ALA A 48 -20.44 -7.01 14.16
C ALA A 48 -19.82 -6.32 15.39
N TRP A 49 -18.81 -5.49 15.21
CA TRP A 49 -18.20 -4.71 16.32
C TRP A 49 -19.21 -3.77 16.99
N TRP A 50 -20.10 -3.12 16.24
CA TRP A 50 -21.18 -2.30 16.80
C TRP A 50 -22.17 -3.12 17.62
N GLN A 51 -22.31 -4.41 17.34
CA GLN A 51 -23.14 -5.35 18.10
C GLN A 51 -22.35 -6.00 19.28
N GLY A 52 -21.09 -5.63 19.49
CA GLY A 52 -20.22 -6.21 20.52
C GLY A 52 -19.70 -7.61 20.18
N SER A 53 -19.81 -8.03 18.91
CA SER A 53 -19.32 -9.34 18.43
C SER A 53 -18.01 -9.23 17.65
N LEU A 54 -17.17 -10.26 17.74
CA LEU A 54 -15.99 -10.42 16.89
C LEU A 54 -16.26 -11.33 15.69
N SER A 55 -17.28 -12.19 15.77
CA SER A 55 -17.75 -13.08 14.69
C SER A 55 -18.90 -12.43 13.91
N LEU A 56 -19.05 -12.83 12.65
CA LEU A 56 -20.18 -12.46 11.81
C LEU A 56 -21.39 -13.34 12.16
N PRO A 57 -22.63 -12.81 12.03
CA PRO A 57 -23.84 -13.55 12.41
C PRO A 57 -24.14 -14.75 11.50
N GLU A 58 -23.62 -14.75 10.27
CA GLU A 58 -23.88 -15.78 9.26
C GLU A 58 -22.71 -15.98 8.32
N ASN A 59 -22.67 -17.12 7.64
CA ASN A 59 -21.75 -17.37 6.55
C ASN A 59 -22.25 -16.67 5.27
N VAL A 60 -21.39 -15.80 4.73
CA VAL A 60 -21.65 -15.16 3.44
C VAL A 60 -20.79 -15.86 2.39
N THR A 61 -21.42 -16.74 1.60
CA THR A 61 -20.74 -17.75 0.77
C THR A 61 -19.82 -17.19 -0.32
N TRP A 62 -19.98 -15.93 -0.72
CA TRP A 62 -19.10 -15.28 -1.71
C TRP A 62 -17.96 -14.47 -1.09
N LEU A 63 -17.86 -14.45 0.26
CA LEU A 63 -16.76 -13.82 0.98
C LEU A 63 -15.77 -14.86 1.48
N GLU A 64 -14.50 -14.53 1.52
CA GLU A 64 -13.45 -15.34 2.13
C GLU A 64 -13.53 -15.22 3.66
N LEU A 65 -14.37 -16.03 4.28
CA LEU A 65 -14.57 -16.05 5.73
C LEU A 65 -13.89 -17.26 6.35
N ALA A 66 -13.11 -17.00 7.41
CA ALA A 66 -12.53 -18.06 8.23
C ALA A 66 -13.63 -18.72 9.07
N THR A 67 -13.75 -20.04 9.00
CA THR A 67 -14.63 -20.80 9.86
C THR A 67 -13.83 -21.41 11.02
N TYR A 68 -14.08 -20.92 12.24
CA TYR A 68 -13.39 -21.40 13.43
C TYR A 68 -14.36 -21.66 14.56
N ARG A 69 -14.38 -22.89 15.11
CA ARG A 69 -15.29 -23.33 16.18
C ARG A 69 -16.77 -23.08 15.90
N GLY A 70 -17.19 -23.16 14.63
CA GLY A 70 -18.57 -22.94 14.21
C GLY A 70 -18.97 -21.47 14.06
N GLU A 71 -18.05 -20.54 14.23
CA GLU A 71 -18.24 -19.11 14.01
C GLU A 71 -17.51 -18.63 12.74
N TYR A 72 -17.96 -17.51 12.17
CA TYR A 72 -17.44 -16.93 10.93
C TYR A 72 -16.72 -15.63 11.19
N PHE A 73 -15.48 -15.52 10.71
CA PHE A 73 -14.63 -14.35 10.94
C PHE A 73 -14.08 -13.83 9.62
N VAL A 74 -13.86 -12.53 9.54
CA VAL A 74 -13.09 -11.92 8.44
C VAL A 74 -11.65 -12.40 8.53
N SER A 75 -11.13 -13.02 7.46
CA SER A 75 -9.80 -13.65 7.39
C SER A 75 -8.67 -12.67 7.05
N PHE A 76 -8.89 -11.37 7.26
CA PHE A 76 -7.95 -10.30 6.92
C PHE A 76 -7.58 -9.50 8.16
N PRO A 77 -6.42 -8.77 8.13
CA PRO A 77 -6.05 -7.85 9.18
C PRO A 77 -7.15 -6.83 9.47
N PRO A 78 -7.41 -6.48 10.75
CA PRO A 78 -8.65 -5.82 11.17
C PRO A 78 -8.72 -4.32 10.92
N PHE A 79 -7.58 -3.62 10.78
CA PHE A 79 -7.57 -2.16 10.80
C PHE A 79 -8.43 -1.51 9.70
N PRO A 80 -8.51 -2.04 8.46
CA PRO A 80 -9.34 -1.43 7.43
C PRO A 80 -10.82 -1.27 7.82
N SER A 81 -11.33 -2.10 8.73
CA SER A 81 -12.70 -1.96 9.26
C SER A 81 -12.91 -0.72 10.14
N VAL A 82 -11.83 -0.06 10.61
CA VAL A 82 -11.97 1.11 11.50
C VAL A 82 -12.67 2.27 10.77
N ALA A 83 -12.35 2.49 9.49
CA ALA A 83 -13.02 3.52 8.70
C ALA A 83 -14.53 3.21 8.55
N GLN A 84 -14.89 1.97 8.24
CA GLN A 84 -16.25 1.50 8.15
C GLN A 84 -16.96 1.56 9.50
N PHE A 85 -16.30 1.22 10.59
CA PHE A 85 -16.83 1.33 11.96
C PHE A 85 -17.24 2.76 12.30
N LEU A 86 -16.45 3.76 11.92
CA LEU A 86 -16.77 5.18 12.15
C LEU A 86 -17.94 5.65 11.28
N LEU A 87 -18.12 5.09 10.09
CA LEU A 87 -19.18 5.48 9.14
C LEU A 87 -20.48 4.68 9.33
N TYR A 88 -20.40 3.49 9.93
CA TYR A 88 -21.54 2.60 10.11
C TYR A 88 -22.78 3.23 10.80
N PRO A 89 -22.63 4.06 11.84
CA PRO A 89 -23.80 4.72 12.47
C PRO A 89 -24.58 5.63 11.53
N ILE A 90 -23.95 6.11 10.46
CA ILE A 90 -24.56 7.03 9.48
C ILE A 90 -25.15 6.25 8.30
N PHE A 91 -24.41 5.28 7.78
CA PHE A 91 -24.71 4.60 6.51
C PHE A 91 -25.20 3.15 6.68
N GLY A 92 -25.04 2.57 7.88
CA GLY A 92 -25.34 1.16 8.12
C GLY A 92 -24.54 0.26 7.17
N MET A 93 -25.19 -0.77 6.65
CA MET A 93 -24.60 -1.69 5.66
C MET A 93 -24.32 -1.04 4.29
N ASN A 94 -24.89 0.14 4.03
CA ASN A 94 -24.63 0.88 2.79
C ASN A 94 -23.44 1.84 2.91
N THR A 95 -22.46 1.52 3.77
CA THR A 95 -21.24 2.32 3.89
C THR A 95 -20.57 2.47 2.52
N PRO A 96 -20.16 3.71 2.14
CA PRO A 96 -19.58 3.98 0.81
C PRO A 96 -18.11 3.50 0.74
N ASP A 97 -17.92 2.20 0.69
CA ASP A 97 -16.59 1.55 0.71
C ASP A 97 -15.69 2.03 -0.42
N ASN A 98 -16.26 2.24 -1.61
CA ASN A 98 -15.53 2.74 -2.78
C ASN A 98 -14.94 4.13 -2.51
N LEU A 99 -15.74 5.05 -1.94
CA LEU A 99 -15.26 6.39 -1.58
C LEU A 99 -14.15 6.33 -0.53
N VAL A 100 -14.34 5.53 0.52
CA VAL A 100 -13.32 5.37 1.58
C VAL A 100 -11.99 4.95 0.96
N ASN A 101 -12.00 3.93 0.10
CA ASN A 101 -10.79 3.41 -0.49
C ASN A 101 -10.14 4.40 -1.47
N SER A 102 -10.94 5.08 -2.30
CA SER A 102 -10.44 6.11 -3.21
C SER A 102 -9.87 7.33 -2.51
N LEU A 103 -10.42 7.70 -1.34
CA LEU A 103 -9.85 8.77 -0.53
C LEU A 103 -8.46 8.43 0.01
N PHE A 104 -8.20 7.17 0.40
CA PHE A 104 -6.86 6.71 0.76
C PHE A 104 -5.92 6.70 -0.46
N GLY A 105 -6.38 6.32 -1.65
CA GLY A 105 -5.62 6.42 -2.90
C GLY A 105 -5.24 7.86 -3.24
N LEU A 106 -6.23 8.77 -3.23
CA LEU A 106 -6.01 10.20 -3.45
C LEU A 106 -5.13 10.83 -2.37
N GLY A 107 -5.34 10.46 -1.12
CA GLY A 107 -4.50 10.89 0.01
C GLY A 107 -3.04 10.46 -0.17
N SER A 108 -2.81 9.25 -0.71
CA SER A 108 -1.47 8.76 -1.03
C SER A 108 -0.80 9.64 -2.09
N PHE A 109 -1.51 10.00 -3.17
CA PHE A 109 -1.01 10.96 -4.17
C PHE A 109 -0.62 12.30 -3.55
N VAL A 110 -1.48 12.87 -2.72
CA VAL A 110 -1.21 14.15 -2.03
C VAL A 110 0.02 14.04 -1.13
N LEU A 111 0.15 12.97 -0.35
CA LEU A 111 1.28 12.76 0.56
C LEU A 111 2.60 12.58 -0.19
N VAL A 112 2.62 11.79 -1.26
CA VAL A 112 3.82 11.60 -2.10
C VAL A 112 4.26 12.93 -2.70
N TYR A 113 3.32 13.68 -3.31
CA TYR A 113 3.62 15.02 -3.81
C TYR A 113 4.21 15.93 -2.73
N ARG A 114 3.53 16.05 -1.58
CA ARG A 114 3.95 16.91 -0.46
C ARG A 114 5.31 16.50 0.09
N PHE A 115 5.57 15.21 0.18
CA PHE A 115 6.87 14.71 0.61
C PHE A 115 7.98 15.18 -0.33
N LEU A 116 7.88 14.88 -1.62
CA LEU A 116 8.91 15.20 -2.61
C LEU A 116 9.10 16.72 -2.77
N TYR A 117 8.00 17.47 -2.82
CA TYR A 117 8.06 18.93 -2.92
C TYR A 117 8.77 19.56 -1.73
N ARG A 118 8.47 19.10 -0.49
CA ARG A 118 9.18 19.53 0.72
C ARG A 118 10.64 19.09 0.78
N ARG A 119 10.97 17.99 0.11
CA ARG A 119 12.35 17.49 0.02
C ARG A 119 13.19 18.12 -1.09
N GLY A 120 12.64 19.09 -1.80
CA GLY A 120 13.39 19.92 -2.74
C GLY A 120 13.16 19.62 -4.21
N TYR A 121 12.19 18.76 -4.54
CA TYR A 121 11.73 18.59 -5.91
C TYR A 121 11.06 19.87 -6.41
N GLY A 122 11.20 20.18 -7.72
CA GLY A 122 10.35 21.18 -8.38
C GLY A 122 8.90 20.70 -8.43
N GLY A 123 7.94 21.64 -8.54
CA GLY A 123 6.52 21.32 -8.57
C GLY A 123 6.14 20.32 -9.67
N PHE A 124 6.71 20.46 -10.87
CA PHE A 124 6.52 19.52 -11.98
C PHE A 124 7.04 18.12 -11.63
N SER A 125 8.31 17.98 -11.21
CA SER A 125 8.90 16.69 -10.88
C SER A 125 8.19 16.00 -9.71
N ALA A 126 7.79 16.76 -8.68
CA ALA A 126 7.01 16.21 -7.56
C ALA A 126 5.66 15.66 -8.04
N SER A 127 4.98 16.35 -8.98
CA SER A 127 3.72 15.91 -9.57
C SER A 127 3.90 14.66 -10.42
N VAL A 128 4.93 14.62 -11.27
CA VAL A 128 5.25 13.46 -12.12
C VAL A 128 5.52 12.21 -11.26
N PHE A 129 6.35 12.34 -10.22
CA PHE A 129 6.62 11.20 -9.33
C PHE A 129 5.41 10.80 -8.49
N ALA A 130 4.57 11.75 -8.07
CA ALA A 130 3.32 11.42 -7.37
C ALA A 130 2.37 10.64 -8.28
N LEU A 131 2.23 11.05 -9.55
CA LEU A 131 1.46 10.32 -10.56
C LEU A 131 2.07 8.94 -10.83
N LEU A 132 3.40 8.85 -11.01
CA LEU A 132 4.12 7.60 -11.27
C LEU A 132 3.93 6.59 -10.13
N MET A 133 3.99 7.04 -8.87
CA MET A 133 3.89 6.16 -7.69
C MET A 133 2.46 5.76 -7.35
N THR A 134 1.45 6.45 -7.86
CA THR A 134 0.05 6.19 -7.53
C THR A 134 -0.75 5.77 -8.76
N LEU A 135 -1.11 6.71 -9.63
CA LEU A 135 -1.90 6.43 -10.84
C LEU A 135 -1.16 5.54 -11.85
N GLY A 136 0.17 5.64 -11.90
CA GLY A 136 1.06 4.86 -12.77
C GLY A 136 1.43 3.48 -12.23
N THR A 137 0.72 2.97 -11.22
CA THR A 137 0.95 1.67 -10.59
C THR A 137 -0.36 0.93 -10.32
N ASN A 138 -0.28 -0.34 -9.96
CA ASN A 138 -1.44 -1.13 -9.57
C ASN A 138 -2.23 -0.53 -8.41
N LEU A 139 -1.68 0.44 -7.65
CA LEU A 139 -2.43 1.16 -6.63
C LEU A 139 -3.71 1.79 -7.19
N PHE A 140 -3.68 2.28 -8.45
CA PHE A 140 -4.84 2.94 -9.05
C PHE A 140 -6.07 2.02 -9.07
N TYR A 141 -5.96 0.83 -9.70
CA TYR A 141 -7.14 -0.02 -9.81
C TYR A 141 -7.60 -0.57 -8.46
N ILE A 142 -6.67 -0.94 -7.56
CA ILE A 142 -7.06 -1.44 -6.24
C ILE A 142 -7.66 -0.36 -5.34
N SER A 143 -7.42 0.92 -5.60
CA SER A 143 -8.00 2.02 -4.83
C SER A 143 -9.37 2.47 -5.34
N ALA A 144 -9.84 1.98 -6.49
CA ALA A 144 -11.12 2.37 -7.07
C ALA A 144 -12.32 1.73 -6.38
N THR A 145 -12.19 0.52 -5.84
CA THR A 145 -13.26 -0.20 -5.15
C THR A 145 -12.89 -0.55 -3.72
N GLY A 146 -13.91 -0.64 -2.86
CA GLY A 146 -13.77 -0.95 -1.45
C GLY A 146 -13.67 -2.44 -1.14
N TRP A 147 -13.31 -3.30 -2.11
CA TRP A 147 -13.18 -4.73 -1.90
C TRP A 147 -12.16 -5.05 -0.81
N VAL A 148 -12.44 -6.06 -0.01
CA VAL A 148 -11.64 -6.39 1.19
C VAL A 148 -10.14 -6.49 0.92
N TRP A 149 -9.73 -7.18 -0.15
CA TRP A 149 -8.31 -7.32 -0.53
C TRP A 149 -7.66 -5.98 -0.89
N PHE A 150 -8.42 -5.11 -1.56
CA PHE A 150 -7.94 -3.83 -2.07
C PHE A 150 -7.87 -2.78 -0.98
N SER A 151 -8.86 -2.76 -0.10
CA SER A 151 -8.89 -1.83 1.04
C SER A 151 -7.70 -2.04 1.97
N ALA A 152 -7.33 -3.30 2.26
CA ALA A 152 -6.16 -3.60 3.06
C ALA A 152 -4.85 -3.05 2.45
N GLN A 153 -4.70 -3.20 1.11
CA GLN A 153 -3.51 -2.74 0.41
C GLN A 153 -3.47 -1.21 0.27
N THR A 154 -4.58 -0.60 -0.14
CA THR A 154 -4.65 0.86 -0.33
C THR A 154 -4.41 1.61 0.98
N GLN A 155 -5.03 1.16 2.08
CA GLN A 155 -4.82 1.76 3.40
C GLN A 155 -3.40 1.48 3.91
N GLY A 156 -2.90 0.26 3.75
CA GLY A 156 -1.52 -0.09 4.08
C GLY A 156 -0.50 0.80 3.34
N PHE A 157 -0.73 1.04 2.04
CA PHE A 157 0.09 1.96 1.24
C PHE A 157 0.05 3.38 1.79
N PHE A 158 -1.14 3.92 2.04
CA PHE A 158 -1.33 5.28 2.57
C PHE A 158 -0.59 5.48 3.88
N PHE A 159 -0.78 4.56 4.85
CA PHE A 159 -0.14 4.69 6.16
C PHE A 159 1.37 4.45 6.11
N SER A 160 1.88 3.65 5.17
CA SER A 160 3.31 3.50 4.91
C SER A 160 3.92 4.79 4.35
N VAL A 161 3.26 5.44 3.38
CA VAL A 161 3.68 6.76 2.87
C VAL A 161 3.64 7.81 3.97
N LEU A 162 2.59 7.81 4.80
CA LEU A 162 2.46 8.73 5.93
C LEU A 162 3.57 8.51 6.96
N ALA A 163 3.94 7.26 7.26
CA ALA A 163 5.04 6.94 8.14
C ALA A 163 6.36 7.53 7.62
N VAL A 164 6.68 7.33 6.33
CA VAL A 164 7.85 7.93 5.70
C VAL A 164 7.79 9.45 5.71
N TYR A 165 6.65 10.05 5.39
CA TYR A 165 6.48 11.50 5.42
C TYR A 165 6.79 12.11 6.79
N LEU A 166 6.29 11.47 7.85
CA LEU A 166 6.39 11.96 9.23
C LEU A 166 7.79 11.78 9.83
N ILE A 167 8.52 10.70 9.49
CA ILE A 167 9.88 10.48 10.02
C ILE A 167 10.86 11.56 9.58
N TYR A 168 10.64 12.13 8.39
CA TYR A 168 11.47 13.24 7.88
C TYR A 168 11.08 14.61 8.45
N SER A 169 10.12 14.68 9.38
CA SER A 169 9.76 15.92 10.06
C SER A 169 10.82 16.35 11.07
N LYS A 170 11.05 17.66 11.20
CA LYS A 170 11.88 18.23 12.28
C LYS A 170 11.19 18.18 13.65
N LYS A 171 9.86 17.97 13.71
CA LYS A 171 9.08 17.93 14.95
C LYS A 171 9.15 16.53 15.56
N LYS A 172 9.67 16.41 16.79
CA LYS A 172 9.77 15.13 17.50
C LYS A 172 8.41 14.42 17.71
N THR A 173 7.33 15.19 17.86
CA THR A 173 5.96 14.65 17.96
C THR A 173 5.55 13.89 16.69
N ALA A 174 6.01 14.32 15.51
CA ALA A 174 5.73 13.62 14.26
C ALA A 174 6.35 12.22 14.21
N TRP A 175 7.44 11.96 14.94
CA TRP A 175 8.07 10.64 14.98
C TRP A 175 7.21 9.61 15.70
N TYR A 176 6.46 9.99 16.74
CA TYR A 176 5.47 9.12 17.35
C TYR A 176 4.37 8.74 16.36
N PHE A 177 3.85 9.72 15.63
CA PHE A 177 2.85 9.49 14.58
C PHE A 177 3.40 8.72 13.39
N SER A 178 4.71 8.80 13.09
CA SER A 178 5.36 7.98 12.08
C SER A 178 5.29 6.49 12.46
N PHE A 179 5.66 6.13 13.68
CA PHE A 179 5.59 4.76 14.15
C PHE A 179 4.15 4.29 14.42
N LEU A 180 3.24 5.19 14.80
CA LEU A 180 1.81 4.88 14.82
C LEU A 180 1.31 4.51 13.43
N SER A 181 1.65 5.30 12.41
CA SER A 181 1.26 5.04 11.01
C SER A 181 1.86 3.73 10.50
N LEU A 182 3.12 3.41 10.83
CA LEU A 182 3.72 2.13 10.49
C LEU A 182 3.01 0.95 11.18
N GLY A 183 2.58 1.13 12.45
CA GLY A 183 1.76 0.14 13.17
C GLY A 183 0.40 -0.07 12.51
N ILE A 184 -0.23 1.00 12.05
CA ILE A 184 -1.49 0.92 11.29
C ILE A 184 -1.27 0.22 9.95
N ALA A 185 -0.17 0.55 9.24
CA ALA A 185 0.19 -0.15 8.00
C ALA A 185 0.39 -1.65 8.23
N PHE A 186 1.04 -2.05 9.34
CA PHE A 186 1.14 -3.45 9.78
C PHE A 186 -0.24 -4.07 10.02
N ALA A 187 -1.15 -3.37 10.72
CA ALA A 187 -2.49 -3.86 11.00
C ALA A 187 -3.42 -3.89 9.76
N CYS A 188 -2.95 -3.37 8.61
CA CYS A 188 -3.55 -3.56 7.28
C CYS A 188 -2.81 -4.65 6.48
N ARG A 189 -1.47 -4.66 6.52
CA ARG A 189 -0.57 -5.51 5.74
C ARG A 189 0.63 -5.92 6.60
N PRO A 190 0.63 -7.12 7.21
CA PRO A 190 1.63 -7.51 8.22
C PRO A 190 3.08 -7.41 7.74
N PHE A 191 3.37 -7.65 6.47
CA PHE A 191 4.73 -7.59 5.93
C PHE A 191 5.33 -6.19 5.89
N GLN A 192 4.56 -5.13 6.14
CA GLN A 192 5.10 -3.77 6.29
C GLN A 192 6.09 -3.66 7.48
N LEU A 193 6.06 -4.60 8.43
CA LEU A 193 7.08 -4.70 9.49
C LEU A 193 8.51 -4.90 8.97
N ALA A 194 8.68 -5.39 7.75
CA ALA A 194 10.00 -5.54 7.12
C ALA A 194 10.77 -4.20 7.03
N TYR A 195 10.06 -3.07 7.09
CA TYR A 195 10.67 -1.73 7.04
C TYR A 195 10.93 -1.10 8.42
N VAL A 196 10.64 -1.78 9.51
CA VAL A 196 10.97 -1.29 10.87
C VAL A 196 12.46 -0.97 11.01
N PRO A 197 13.41 -1.82 10.55
CA PRO A 197 14.85 -1.48 10.63
C PRO A 197 15.19 -0.19 9.88
N LEU A 198 14.62 0.04 8.70
CA LEU A 198 14.80 1.29 7.96
C LEU A 198 14.28 2.50 8.72
N MET A 199 13.07 2.41 9.29
CA MET A 199 12.46 3.51 10.02
C MET A 199 13.20 3.83 11.31
N VAL A 200 13.70 2.82 12.03
CA VAL A 200 14.56 2.98 13.21
C VAL A 200 15.90 3.60 12.81
N TYR A 201 16.49 3.18 11.71
CA TYR A 201 17.72 3.80 11.18
C TYR A 201 17.53 5.29 10.87
N LEU A 202 16.45 5.66 10.19
CA LEU A 202 16.12 7.06 9.90
C LEU A 202 15.90 7.88 11.19
N LEU A 203 15.22 7.29 12.17
CA LEU A 203 15.04 7.90 13.49
C LEU A 203 16.37 8.09 14.22
N TYR A 204 17.24 7.09 14.19
CA TYR A 204 18.58 7.16 14.76
C TYR A 204 19.38 8.32 14.18
N LYS A 205 19.36 8.46 12.85
CA LYS A 205 20.02 9.62 12.17
C LYS A 205 19.39 10.96 12.57
N ASN A 206 18.08 11.03 12.75
CA ASN A 206 17.38 12.24 13.18
C ASN A 206 17.69 12.64 14.64
N LEU A 207 17.93 11.66 15.52
CA LEU A 207 18.27 11.92 16.94
C LEU A 207 19.72 12.42 17.11
N GLY A 208 20.59 12.16 16.13
CA GLY A 208 22.02 12.51 16.18
C GLY A 208 22.84 11.52 17.04
N SER A 209 24.02 11.15 16.54
CA SER A 209 24.90 10.15 17.16
C SER A 209 25.81 10.73 18.25
N GLU A 210 25.72 12.01 18.57
CA GLU A 210 26.60 12.70 19.54
C GLU A 210 26.57 12.09 20.95
N LYS A 211 25.49 11.39 21.32
CA LYS A 211 25.29 10.77 22.62
C LYS A 211 25.79 9.33 22.73
N GLY A 212 26.44 8.79 21.70
CA GLY A 212 26.87 7.41 21.60
C GLY A 212 25.74 6.46 21.18
N LEU A 213 26.11 5.31 20.59
CA LEU A 213 25.20 4.35 19.94
C LEU A 213 24.08 3.88 20.87
N ILE A 214 24.44 3.37 22.08
CA ILE A 214 23.47 2.78 23.01
C ILE A 214 22.44 3.81 23.48
N ARG A 215 22.87 5.01 23.85
CA ARG A 215 21.95 6.07 24.32
C ARG A 215 20.99 6.51 23.21
N THR A 216 21.47 6.57 21.97
CA THR A 216 20.63 6.96 20.82
C THR A 216 19.62 5.86 20.52
N LEU A 217 20.02 4.60 20.54
CA LEU A 217 19.11 3.45 20.35
C LEU A 217 18.03 3.39 21.46
N LEU A 218 18.40 3.56 22.73
CA LEU A 218 17.44 3.69 23.83
C LEU A 218 16.50 4.90 23.63
N GLY A 219 17.03 5.99 23.08
CA GLY A 219 16.22 7.15 22.68
C GLY A 219 15.21 6.84 21.56
N CYS A 220 15.47 5.85 20.67
CA CYS A 220 14.55 5.41 19.66
C CYS A 220 13.35 4.67 20.24
N VAL A 221 13.54 3.86 21.30
CA VAL A 221 12.51 2.98 21.87
C VAL A 221 11.21 3.71 22.19
N LYS A 222 11.28 4.90 22.81
CA LYS A 222 10.06 5.65 23.15
C LYS A 222 9.20 6.02 21.92
N TYR A 223 9.83 6.25 20.77
CA TYR A 223 9.11 6.62 19.55
C TYR A 223 8.50 5.40 18.85
N THR A 224 9.01 4.19 19.14
CA THR A 224 8.43 2.94 18.61
C THR A 224 7.24 2.44 19.42
N LEU A 225 6.98 2.98 20.63
CA LEU A 225 5.86 2.57 21.47
C LEU A 225 4.50 2.58 20.77
N PRO A 226 4.13 3.56 19.92
CA PRO A 226 2.86 3.51 19.21
C PRO A 226 2.75 2.32 18.23
N LEU A 227 3.84 1.93 17.58
CA LEU A 227 3.88 0.72 16.75
C LEU A 227 3.64 -0.54 17.61
N LEU A 228 4.33 -0.65 18.74
CA LEU A 228 4.16 -1.76 19.66
C LEU A 228 2.73 -1.82 20.22
N PHE A 229 2.14 -0.68 20.54
CA PHE A 229 0.75 -0.60 20.99
C PHE A 229 -0.23 -1.18 19.97
N ILE A 230 -0.12 -0.78 18.68
CA ILE A 230 -0.94 -1.35 17.60
C ILE A 230 -0.65 -2.85 17.43
N GLY A 231 0.62 -3.26 17.54
CA GLY A 231 0.99 -4.69 17.51
C GLY A 231 0.31 -5.50 18.60
N VAL A 232 0.31 -4.99 19.84
CA VAL A 232 -0.37 -5.63 20.99
C VAL A 232 -1.88 -5.68 20.78
N LEU A 233 -2.50 -4.60 20.29
CA LEU A 233 -3.95 -4.59 20.00
C LEU A 233 -4.30 -5.62 18.93
N THR A 234 -3.49 -5.71 17.85
CA THR A 234 -3.70 -6.70 16.79
C THR A 234 -3.53 -8.13 17.29
N ALA A 235 -2.49 -8.38 18.11
CA ALA A 235 -2.24 -9.68 18.73
C ALA A 235 -3.39 -10.08 19.69
N ALA A 236 -3.87 -9.14 20.51
CA ALA A 236 -5.02 -9.37 21.40
C ALA A 236 -6.30 -9.69 20.63
N TYR A 237 -6.55 -8.96 19.53
CA TYR A 237 -7.68 -9.20 18.64
C TYR A 237 -7.62 -10.58 17.98
N ASN A 238 -6.44 -10.97 17.48
CA ASN A 238 -6.23 -12.30 16.92
C ASN A 238 -6.42 -13.41 17.95
N TYR A 239 -5.87 -13.22 19.15
CA TYR A 239 -6.04 -14.17 20.25
C TYR A 239 -7.49 -14.35 20.66
N ALA A 240 -8.25 -13.25 20.73
CA ALA A 240 -9.67 -13.29 21.08
C ALA A 240 -10.51 -14.07 20.06
N ARG A 241 -10.14 -14.01 18.77
CA ARG A 241 -10.84 -14.74 17.70
C ARG A 241 -10.41 -16.21 17.59
N PHE A 242 -9.10 -16.44 17.61
CA PHE A 242 -8.50 -17.73 17.18
C PHE A 242 -7.66 -18.41 18.27
N GLY A 243 -7.47 -17.80 19.45
CA GLY A 243 -6.59 -18.33 20.49
C GLY A 243 -5.10 -18.30 20.15
N ASN A 244 -4.72 -17.62 19.05
CA ASN A 244 -3.35 -17.49 18.56
C ASN A 244 -3.09 -16.04 18.12
N ILE A 245 -2.05 -15.43 18.69
CA ILE A 245 -1.70 -14.03 18.43
C ILE A 245 -1.22 -13.76 17.00
N PHE A 246 -0.75 -14.77 16.28
CA PHE A 246 -0.23 -14.67 14.93
C PHE A 246 -1.26 -15.08 13.85
N GLU A 247 -2.46 -15.53 14.24
CA GLU A 247 -3.49 -16.01 13.31
C GLU A 247 -4.41 -14.88 12.86
N PHE A 248 -4.42 -14.61 11.56
CA PHE A 248 -5.32 -13.64 10.95
C PHE A 248 -6.59 -14.26 10.36
N GLY A 249 -6.67 -15.59 10.32
CA GLY A 249 -7.82 -16.36 9.85
C GLY A 249 -7.61 -17.08 8.51
N HIS A 250 -6.55 -16.77 7.76
CA HIS A 250 -6.30 -17.38 6.45
C HIS A 250 -6.12 -18.90 6.52
N ASN A 251 -5.51 -19.44 7.58
CA ASN A 251 -5.34 -20.88 7.76
C ASN A 251 -6.67 -21.64 7.92
N TYR A 252 -7.77 -20.93 8.15
CA TYR A 252 -9.12 -21.52 8.25
C TYR A 252 -9.95 -21.32 6.97
N LEU A 253 -9.35 -20.80 5.90
CA LEU A 253 -9.98 -20.76 4.58
C LEU A 253 -9.84 -22.13 3.90
N PRO A 254 -10.87 -22.61 3.16
CA PRO A 254 -10.84 -23.92 2.51
C PRO A 254 -9.59 -24.15 1.65
N GLU A 255 -9.13 -23.12 0.96
CA GLU A 255 -7.97 -23.17 0.06
C GLU A 255 -6.62 -23.35 0.77
N PHE A 256 -6.52 -23.09 2.09
CA PHE A 256 -5.30 -23.23 2.89
C PHE A 256 -5.38 -24.36 3.93
N ILE A 257 -6.47 -25.14 3.99
CA ILE A 257 -6.60 -26.28 4.90
C ILE A 257 -5.61 -27.40 4.52
N GLU A 258 -5.44 -27.65 3.21
CA GLU A 258 -4.56 -28.72 2.71
C GLU A 258 -3.16 -28.23 2.30
N SER A 259 -2.90 -26.93 2.40
CA SER A 259 -1.65 -26.35 1.94
C SER A 259 -1.29 -25.08 2.70
N GLU A 260 -0.02 -24.91 3.00
CA GLU A 260 0.49 -23.74 3.69
C GLU A 260 0.24 -22.44 2.90
N GLN A 261 -0.25 -21.41 3.56
CA GLN A 261 -0.42 -20.08 2.96
C GLN A 261 0.94 -19.50 2.52
N PHE A 262 2.00 -19.69 3.31
CA PHE A 262 3.35 -19.18 3.05
C PHE A 262 4.37 -20.30 3.09
N SER A 263 5.16 -20.42 2.02
CA SER A 263 6.30 -21.33 1.97
C SER A 263 7.40 -20.76 1.09
N PHE A 264 8.66 -20.91 1.51
CA PHE A 264 9.81 -20.53 0.66
C PHE A 264 9.90 -21.36 -0.61
N SER A 265 9.26 -22.52 -0.68
CA SER A 265 9.18 -23.35 -1.89
C SER A 265 8.42 -22.65 -3.03
N TYR A 266 7.54 -21.71 -2.73
CA TYR A 266 6.79 -20.93 -3.74
C TYR A 266 7.65 -19.81 -4.37
N VAL A 267 8.69 -19.34 -3.68
CA VAL A 267 9.48 -18.17 -4.11
C VAL A 267 10.04 -18.30 -5.54
N PRO A 268 10.67 -19.41 -5.96
CA PRO A 268 11.21 -19.50 -7.32
C PRO A 268 10.15 -19.43 -8.39
N GLY A 269 9.03 -20.16 -8.21
CA GLY A 269 7.90 -20.15 -9.14
C GLY A 269 7.25 -18.77 -9.24
N ASN A 270 6.94 -18.16 -8.10
CA ASN A 270 6.33 -16.83 -8.05
C ASN A 270 7.25 -15.74 -8.59
N PHE A 271 8.58 -15.87 -8.42
CA PHE A 271 9.54 -14.97 -9.03
C PHE A 271 9.49 -15.02 -10.57
N LEU A 272 9.36 -16.20 -11.14
CA LEU A 272 9.20 -16.36 -12.59
C LEU A 272 7.84 -15.80 -13.06
N GLU A 273 6.78 -15.99 -12.30
CA GLU A 273 5.45 -15.45 -12.64
C GLU A 273 5.43 -13.92 -12.68
N VAL A 274 6.07 -13.22 -11.73
CA VAL A 274 6.13 -11.74 -11.75
C VAL A 274 6.97 -11.18 -12.90
N LEU A 275 7.84 -11.99 -13.49
CA LEU A 275 8.65 -11.65 -14.67
C LEU A 275 8.03 -12.11 -15.99
N LYS A 276 6.94 -12.88 -15.96
CA LYS A 276 6.35 -13.47 -17.13
C LYS A 276 5.74 -12.42 -18.06
N LEU A 277 6.05 -12.53 -19.33
CA LEU A 277 5.39 -11.75 -20.38
C LEU A 277 3.97 -12.30 -20.64
N PRO A 278 3.03 -11.46 -21.10
CA PRO A 278 1.76 -11.95 -21.63
C PRO A 278 2.03 -13.00 -22.72
N GLY A 279 1.25 -14.09 -22.77
CA GLY A 279 1.33 -15.05 -23.86
C GLY A 279 0.87 -14.46 -25.19
N SER A 280 1.15 -15.16 -26.29
CA SER A 280 0.82 -14.69 -27.64
C SER A 280 -0.68 -14.44 -27.86
N GLU A 281 -1.55 -15.18 -27.15
CA GLU A 281 -3.01 -15.01 -27.16
C GLU A 281 -3.46 -13.80 -26.33
N ASP A 282 -2.62 -13.37 -25.38
CA ASP A 282 -2.88 -12.31 -24.41
C ASP A 282 -1.89 -11.14 -24.56
N LEU A 283 -1.37 -10.89 -25.76
CA LEU A 283 -0.24 -9.97 -25.99
C LEU A 283 -0.44 -8.58 -25.37
N PHE A 284 -1.69 -8.16 -25.22
CA PHE A 284 -2.07 -6.87 -24.65
C PHE A 284 -2.85 -6.98 -23.34
N TRP A 285 -3.10 -8.22 -22.84
CA TRP A 285 -3.93 -8.41 -21.66
C TRP A 285 -3.14 -8.97 -20.51
N PRO A 286 -3.27 -8.37 -19.32
CA PRO A 286 -2.62 -8.86 -18.12
C PRO A 286 -3.20 -10.23 -17.76
N ARG A 287 -2.30 -11.14 -17.43
CA ARG A 287 -2.68 -12.45 -16.93
C ARG A 287 -3.04 -12.41 -15.45
N PHE A 288 -3.66 -13.49 -15.00
CA PHE A 288 -4.04 -13.75 -13.62
C PHE A 288 -2.89 -13.46 -12.63
N ASN A 289 -1.68 -13.99 -12.86
CA ASN A 289 -0.49 -13.73 -12.06
C ASN A 289 0.56 -13.07 -12.93
N GLY A 290 0.86 -11.82 -12.64
CA GLY A 290 2.00 -11.09 -13.13
C GLY A 290 2.04 -10.84 -14.64
N THR A 291 2.37 -9.67 -14.99
CA THR A 291 2.89 -9.28 -16.28
C THR A 291 4.06 -8.37 -15.99
N LEU A 292 5.26 -8.77 -16.31
CA LEU A 292 6.48 -8.00 -16.07
C LEU A 292 6.27 -6.86 -15.05
N PHE A 293 6.44 -7.13 -13.78
CA PHE A 293 5.99 -6.23 -12.72
C PHE A 293 6.45 -4.78 -12.88
N PHE A 294 7.64 -4.58 -13.47
CA PHE A 294 8.20 -3.26 -13.71
C PHE A 294 7.61 -2.56 -14.96
N LEU A 295 6.93 -3.28 -15.85
CA LEU A 295 6.17 -2.68 -16.95
C LEU A 295 4.82 -2.13 -16.45
N VAL A 296 4.14 -2.90 -15.61
CA VAL A 296 2.88 -2.48 -15.00
C VAL A 296 3.11 -1.42 -13.91
N ASN A 297 4.24 -1.50 -13.21
CA ASN A 297 4.65 -0.53 -12.20
C ASN A 297 6.01 0.10 -12.57
N PRO A 298 6.08 1.02 -13.53
CA PRO A 298 7.34 1.58 -14.04
C PRO A 298 8.16 2.34 -12.99
N VAL A 299 7.60 2.62 -11.83
CA VAL A 299 8.31 3.19 -10.67
C VAL A 299 9.51 2.33 -10.25
N PHE A 300 9.48 1.00 -10.46
CA PHE A 300 10.62 0.12 -10.21
C PHE A 300 11.79 0.39 -11.14
N VAL A 301 11.53 0.83 -12.39
CA VAL A 301 12.57 1.28 -13.32
C VAL A 301 13.21 2.57 -12.80
N ALA A 302 12.38 3.54 -12.36
CA ALA A 302 12.89 4.78 -11.76
C ALA A 302 13.73 4.51 -10.49
N LEU A 303 13.31 3.53 -9.66
CA LEU A 303 14.06 3.09 -8.48
C LEU A 303 15.42 2.50 -8.88
N ALA A 304 15.47 1.58 -9.83
CA ALA A 304 16.70 0.96 -10.31
C ALA A 304 17.69 2.03 -10.79
N ILE A 305 17.24 2.98 -11.61
CA ILE A 305 18.07 4.07 -12.11
C ILE A 305 18.59 4.94 -10.97
N SER A 306 17.77 5.25 -9.96
CA SER A 306 18.19 6.03 -8.80
C SER A 306 19.28 5.32 -8.00
N ILE A 307 19.17 4.01 -7.82
CA ILE A 307 20.20 3.17 -7.16
C ILE A 307 21.51 3.17 -7.94
N PHE A 308 21.46 3.01 -9.27
CA PHE A 308 22.66 3.03 -10.12
C PHE A 308 23.37 4.38 -10.16
N ARG A 309 22.66 5.48 -9.91
CA ARG A 309 23.25 6.84 -9.86
C ARG A 309 24.04 7.12 -8.58
N GLY A 310 23.78 6.41 -7.51
CA GLY A 310 24.51 6.60 -6.25
C GLY A 310 23.90 5.82 -5.11
N PHE A 311 24.68 4.88 -4.58
CA PHE A 311 24.31 4.02 -3.47
C PHE A 311 24.86 4.57 -2.17
N ARG A 312 23.98 4.91 -1.21
CA ARG A 312 24.32 5.49 0.08
C ARG A 312 23.98 4.51 1.22
N GLU A 313 24.43 4.82 2.44
CA GLU A 313 24.19 3.98 3.62
C GLU A 313 22.69 3.70 3.86
N LYS A 314 21.84 4.73 3.74
CA LYS A 314 20.38 4.57 3.94
C LYS A 314 19.73 3.68 2.86
N GLU A 315 20.26 3.71 1.64
CA GLU A 315 19.79 2.88 0.54
C GLU A 315 20.17 1.42 0.75
N SER A 316 21.30 1.14 1.42
CA SER A 316 21.68 -0.24 1.81
C SER A 316 20.67 -0.82 2.79
N VAL A 317 20.28 -0.05 3.82
CA VAL A 317 19.27 -0.48 4.80
C VAL A 317 17.90 -0.64 4.12
N TYR A 318 17.53 0.30 3.25
CA TYR A 318 16.30 0.20 2.46
C TYR A 318 16.29 -1.08 1.62
N PHE A 319 17.39 -1.35 0.90
CA PHE A 319 17.48 -2.48 -0.03
C PHE A 319 17.39 -3.82 0.71
N LEU A 320 18.01 -3.93 1.87
CA LEU A 320 17.85 -5.12 2.72
C LEU A 320 16.39 -5.33 3.11
N CYS A 321 15.70 -4.28 3.59
CA CYS A 321 14.28 -4.36 3.93
C CYS A 321 13.42 -4.70 2.71
N PHE A 322 13.74 -4.11 1.56
CA PHE A 322 13.06 -4.38 0.28
C PHE A 322 13.18 -5.85 -0.13
N ILE A 323 14.39 -6.42 -0.10
CA ILE A 323 14.61 -7.83 -0.47
C ILE A 323 13.85 -8.76 0.49
N VAL A 324 13.92 -8.51 1.80
CA VAL A 324 13.18 -9.31 2.79
C VAL A 324 11.68 -9.25 2.50
N HIS A 325 11.13 -8.04 2.29
CA HIS A 325 9.70 -7.88 2.00
C HIS A 325 9.31 -8.54 0.67
N PHE A 326 10.13 -8.36 -0.37
CA PHE A 326 9.89 -8.97 -1.68
C PHE A 326 9.84 -10.50 -1.59
N VAL A 327 10.81 -11.12 -0.89
CA VAL A 327 10.83 -12.58 -0.68
C VAL A 327 9.61 -13.04 0.13
N LEU A 328 9.21 -12.30 1.18
CA LEU A 328 8.00 -12.61 1.94
C LEU A 328 6.74 -12.54 1.07
N LEU A 329 6.62 -11.56 0.18
CA LEU A 329 5.50 -11.50 -0.77
C LEU A 329 5.50 -12.69 -1.74
N LEU A 330 6.68 -13.06 -2.27
CA LEU A 330 6.82 -14.22 -3.16
C LEU A 330 6.60 -15.56 -2.46
N SER A 331 6.66 -15.62 -1.13
CA SER A 331 6.39 -16.84 -0.38
C SER A 331 4.91 -17.17 -0.24
N HIS A 332 3.99 -16.27 -0.65
CA HIS A 332 2.56 -16.50 -0.61
C HIS A 332 2.12 -17.43 -1.75
N ARG A 333 1.30 -18.44 -1.44
CA ARG A 333 0.87 -19.48 -2.40
C ARG A 333 0.23 -18.93 -3.67
N THR A 334 -0.73 -18.02 -3.55
CA THR A 334 -1.55 -17.54 -4.67
C THR A 334 -1.09 -16.21 -5.24
N MET A 335 -0.12 -15.51 -4.61
CA MET A 335 0.29 -14.16 -5.00
C MET A 335 -0.85 -13.15 -5.21
N GLY A 336 -2.00 -13.40 -4.58
CA GLY A 336 -3.13 -12.46 -4.57
C GLY A 336 -4.31 -12.82 -5.46
N GLY A 337 -4.33 -14.02 -6.04
CA GLY A 337 -5.47 -14.54 -6.80
C GLY A 337 -5.74 -13.77 -8.11
N TRP A 338 -7.03 -13.61 -8.49
CA TRP A 338 -7.42 -12.88 -9.69
C TRP A 338 -7.03 -11.40 -9.59
N GLN A 339 -6.23 -10.91 -10.54
CA GLN A 339 -5.67 -9.57 -10.50
C GLN A 339 -5.20 -9.09 -11.87
N PHE A 340 -5.06 -7.78 -12.00
CA PHE A 340 -4.30 -7.13 -13.05
C PHE A 340 -2.87 -6.90 -12.58
N GLY A 341 -1.88 -7.34 -13.33
CA GLY A 341 -0.47 -7.23 -12.94
C GLY A 341 -0.16 -8.03 -11.67
N CYS A 342 0.78 -7.56 -10.87
CA CYS A 342 1.11 -8.18 -9.58
C CYS A 342 0.84 -7.19 -8.44
N ARG A 343 -0.41 -7.13 -7.94
CA ARG A 343 -0.83 -6.14 -6.95
C ARG A 343 -0.06 -6.21 -5.63
N TYR A 344 0.44 -7.39 -5.23
CA TYR A 344 1.20 -7.52 -3.99
C TYR A 344 2.46 -6.66 -3.98
N LEU A 345 3.07 -6.43 -5.15
CA LEU A 345 4.28 -5.60 -5.25
C LEU A 345 4.02 -4.10 -5.00
N VAL A 346 2.76 -3.67 -4.96
CA VAL A 346 2.37 -2.31 -4.53
C VAL A 346 2.85 -2.04 -3.10
N ASP A 347 2.90 -3.07 -2.25
CA ASP A 347 3.34 -2.95 -0.85
C ASP A 347 4.81 -2.50 -0.71
N LEU A 348 5.63 -2.68 -1.75
CA LEU A 348 7.05 -2.27 -1.80
C LEU A 348 7.25 -0.78 -2.14
N ILE A 349 6.26 -0.14 -2.77
CA ILE A 349 6.41 1.18 -3.39
C ILE A 349 6.56 2.33 -2.37
N PRO A 350 5.82 2.38 -1.25
CA PRO A 350 5.84 3.53 -0.34
C PRO A 350 7.24 3.93 0.14
N PHE A 351 8.08 2.94 0.43
CA PHE A 351 9.41 3.16 1.00
C PHE A 351 10.47 3.55 -0.05
N MET A 352 10.16 3.48 -1.36
CA MET A 352 11.02 4.03 -2.42
C MET A 352 11.23 5.54 -2.26
N LEU A 353 10.33 6.22 -1.57
CA LEU A 353 10.47 7.63 -1.22
C LEU A 353 11.78 7.94 -0.48
N VAL A 354 12.32 7.00 0.29
CA VAL A 354 13.60 7.14 1.00
C VAL A 354 14.77 7.22 0.01
N VAL A 355 14.69 6.45 -1.09
CA VAL A 355 15.70 6.47 -2.17
C VAL A 355 15.54 7.75 -3.00
N PHE A 356 14.33 8.04 -3.47
CA PHE A 356 14.08 9.23 -4.28
C PHE A 356 14.43 10.53 -3.52
N GLU A 357 14.20 10.59 -2.21
CA GLU A 357 14.61 11.72 -1.39
C GLU A 357 16.12 12.02 -1.52
N GLY A 358 16.94 11.01 -1.71
CA GLY A 358 18.38 11.12 -1.88
C GLY A 358 18.83 11.49 -3.30
N ASP A 359 18.01 11.26 -4.34
CA ASP A 359 18.43 11.45 -5.74
C ASP A 359 18.47 12.93 -6.14
N GLY A 360 19.70 13.49 -6.20
CA GLY A 360 19.91 14.88 -6.56
C GLY A 360 19.61 15.19 -8.03
N ALA A 361 19.66 14.18 -8.94
CA ALA A 361 19.34 14.37 -10.35
C ALA A 361 17.84 14.59 -10.52
N TYR A 362 17.01 13.76 -9.89
CA TYR A 362 15.57 13.94 -9.91
C TYR A 362 15.11 15.23 -9.23
N LYS A 363 15.80 15.68 -8.17
CA LYS A 363 15.52 16.96 -7.52
C LYS A 363 15.74 18.17 -8.43
N ARG A 364 16.82 18.14 -9.22
CA ARG A 364 17.20 19.24 -10.13
C ARG A 364 16.40 19.29 -11.41
N SER A 365 15.61 18.26 -11.67
CA SER A 365 14.80 18.13 -12.88
C SER A 365 13.65 19.15 -12.91
N VAL A 366 13.99 20.40 -13.23
CA VAL A 366 13.02 21.46 -13.49
C VAL A 366 12.96 21.68 -15.00
N ALA A 367 12.20 20.89 -15.73
CA ALA A 367 12.00 21.00 -17.19
C ALA A 367 13.22 20.69 -18.10
N GLY A 368 14.28 20.02 -17.58
CA GLY A 368 15.43 19.59 -18.38
C GLY A 368 15.33 18.16 -18.89
N ARG A 369 16.37 17.68 -19.61
CA ARG A 369 16.47 16.31 -20.13
C ARG A 369 16.23 15.22 -19.07
N GLU A 370 16.54 15.50 -17.81
CA GLU A 370 16.38 14.58 -16.68
C GLU A 370 14.91 14.37 -16.26
N ALA A 371 13.97 15.24 -16.68
CA ALA A 371 12.54 15.09 -16.46
C ALA A 371 11.87 14.17 -17.50
N VAL A 372 12.50 13.99 -18.66
CA VAL A 372 11.89 13.24 -19.79
C VAL A 372 11.62 11.80 -19.37
N LEU A 373 12.59 11.10 -18.81
CA LEU A 373 12.43 9.69 -18.45
C LEU A 373 11.38 9.47 -17.37
N PRO A 374 11.37 10.18 -16.21
CA PRO A 374 10.28 10.04 -15.24
C PRO A 374 8.90 10.36 -15.83
N SER A 375 8.81 11.34 -16.74
CA SER A 375 7.55 11.69 -17.41
C SER A 375 7.09 10.57 -18.34
N LEU A 376 8.00 9.98 -19.13
CA LEU A 376 7.68 8.82 -19.99
C LEU A 376 7.21 7.63 -19.14
N LEU A 377 7.92 7.32 -18.05
CA LEU A 377 7.53 6.25 -17.13
C LEU A 377 6.14 6.53 -16.51
N ALA A 378 5.85 7.78 -16.14
CA ALA A 378 4.55 8.16 -15.59
C ALA A 378 3.45 8.00 -16.64
N VAL A 379 3.63 8.53 -17.85
CA VAL A 379 2.64 8.42 -18.94
C VAL A 379 2.39 6.96 -19.31
N THR A 380 3.46 6.17 -19.49
CA THR A 380 3.34 4.73 -19.79
C THR A 380 2.64 3.98 -18.66
N GLY A 381 3.02 4.22 -17.41
CA GLY A 381 2.40 3.59 -16.24
C GLY A 381 0.92 3.96 -16.13
N ILE A 382 0.56 5.23 -16.31
CA ILE A 382 -0.84 5.70 -16.28
C ILE A 382 -1.65 5.02 -17.40
N ALA A 383 -1.14 5.00 -18.61
CA ALA A 383 -1.83 4.39 -19.75
C ALA A 383 -2.09 2.90 -19.50
N ILE A 384 -1.06 2.15 -19.06
CA ILE A 384 -1.17 0.72 -18.76
C ILE A 384 -2.14 0.47 -17.61
N ASN A 385 -2.08 1.27 -16.53
CA ASN A 385 -2.92 1.02 -15.35
C ASN A 385 -4.38 1.47 -15.55
N ILE A 386 -4.66 2.51 -16.32
CA ILE A 386 -6.03 2.85 -16.71
C ILE A 386 -6.60 1.74 -17.60
N TRP A 387 -5.87 1.32 -18.63
CA TRP A 387 -6.29 0.24 -19.52
C TRP A 387 -6.49 -1.09 -18.78
N GLY A 388 -5.55 -1.47 -17.91
CA GLY A 388 -5.65 -2.68 -17.10
C GLY A 388 -6.80 -2.63 -16.09
N ALA A 389 -7.09 -1.47 -15.50
CA ALA A 389 -8.23 -1.28 -14.62
C ALA A 389 -9.54 -1.44 -15.39
N VAL A 390 -9.66 -0.83 -16.59
CA VAL A 390 -10.82 -1.01 -17.46
C VAL A 390 -11.02 -2.48 -17.80
N TRP A 391 -9.97 -3.16 -18.24
CA TRP A 391 -10.03 -4.59 -18.53
C TRP A 391 -10.48 -5.38 -17.30
N TYR A 392 -9.85 -5.18 -16.15
CA TYR A 392 -10.13 -5.93 -14.92
C TYR A 392 -11.61 -5.82 -14.51
N TYR A 393 -12.17 -4.62 -14.54
CA TYR A 393 -13.54 -4.37 -14.09
C TYR A 393 -14.61 -4.68 -15.15
N THR A 394 -14.23 -4.90 -16.40
CA THR A 394 -15.16 -5.31 -17.46
C THR A 394 -15.22 -6.81 -17.68
N GLN A 395 -14.29 -7.59 -17.07
CA GLN A 395 -14.35 -9.04 -17.17
C GLN A 395 -15.42 -9.60 -16.22
N PRO A 396 -16.18 -10.62 -16.64
CA PRO A 396 -17.02 -11.34 -15.70
C PRO A 396 -16.13 -12.00 -14.66
N MET A 397 -16.42 -11.75 -13.39
CA MET A 397 -15.78 -12.51 -12.32
C MET A 397 -16.33 -13.94 -12.40
N ILE A 398 -15.42 -14.88 -12.65
CA ILE A 398 -15.71 -16.33 -12.76
C ILE A 398 -16.01 -16.88 -11.38
#